data_1ea811ec30f655c0bf5fa75ffa4cf319
#
_entry.id   1ea811ec30f655c0bf5fa75ffa4cf319
#
_cell.length_a   1.000
_cell.length_b   1.000
_cell.length_c   1.000
_cell.angle_alpha   90.00
_cell.angle_beta   90.00
_cell.angle_gamma   90.00
#
_symmetry.space_group_name_H-M   'P 1'
#
loop_
_entity.id
_entity.type
_entity.pdbx_description
1 polymer ?
#
loop_
_entity_poly.entity_id
_entity_poly.type
_entity_poly.pdbx_seq_one_letter_code
_entity_poly.pdbx_strand_id
1 'polypeptide(L)'
;MKNRRSFITGIKSFLLSDKEKKFLRKYKPWGIILFSRNIRSLKQGKILTDQIKKIFKDKNYPILIDQEGGRVNRLKKIFNADFLTGEFFGKIYIRDKIKFYNYYKIFIKQTSLLLNRLGVNINTLPVLDLRSKGSSSIIGDRSFSKNPKIVSEIGDICISNFHLNRIGTVIKHIPGHGLAKVDSHKLTPIVKK
;
A
#
# COMPACT_ATOMS: atom_id res chain seq x y z
N MET A 1 3.02 6.06 26.21
CA MET A 1 2.68 5.28 24.99
C MET A 1 1.25 4.80 25.05
N LYS A 2 0.48 4.93 23.96
CA LYS A 2 -0.88 4.37 23.92
C LYS A 2 -0.77 2.83 23.98
N ASN A 3 -1.46 2.21 24.92
CA ASN A 3 -1.45 0.74 25.11
C ASN A 3 -2.10 0.04 23.89
N ARG A 4 -1.30 -0.36 22.89
CA ARG A 4 -1.71 -1.08 21.68
C ARG A 4 -0.94 -2.37 21.54
N ARG A 5 -1.59 -3.41 21.03
CA ARG A 5 -0.94 -4.68 20.74
C ARG A 5 -0.23 -4.66 19.38
N SER A 6 0.88 -5.36 19.27
CA SER A 6 1.77 -5.39 18.10
C SER A 6 1.18 -6.22 16.94
N PHE A 7 -0.03 -5.91 16.49
CA PHE A 7 -0.60 -6.51 15.29
C PHE A 7 -1.46 -5.51 14.51
N ILE A 8 -1.59 -5.75 13.21
CA ILE A 8 -2.47 -5.07 12.27
C ILE A 8 -3.57 -6.04 11.89
N THR A 9 -4.80 -5.56 11.76
CA THR A 9 -5.93 -6.39 11.32
C THR A 9 -6.74 -5.69 10.24
N GLY A 10 -7.41 -6.47 9.39
CA GLY A 10 -8.42 -5.97 8.47
C GLY A 10 -9.80 -5.93 9.10
N ILE A 11 -10.76 -5.39 8.35
CA ILE A 11 -12.19 -5.42 8.68
C ILE A 11 -12.98 -6.06 7.54
N LYS A 12 -14.17 -6.59 7.87
CA LYS A 12 -14.94 -7.42 6.94
C LYS A 12 -15.57 -6.61 5.81
N SER A 13 -16.15 -5.45 6.13
CA SER A 13 -17.02 -4.73 5.20
C SER A 13 -16.74 -3.22 5.20
N PHE A 14 -17.59 -2.46 4.52
CA PHE A 14 -17.54 -1.01 4.42
C PHE A 14 -18.14 -0.27 5.63
N LEU A 15 -18.66 -1.02 6.61
CA LEU A 15 -19.12 -0.53 7.91
C LEU A 15 -18.60 -1.44 9.01
N LEU A 16 -18.34 -0.88 10.20
CA LEU A 16 -17.97 -1.67 11.36
C LEU A 16 -19.22 -2.33 11.98
N SER A 17 -19.20 -3.65 12.07
CA SER A 17 -20.16 -4.40 12.87
C SER A 17 -19.93 -4.20 14.38
N ASP A 18 -20.94 -4.48 15.21
CA ASP A 18 -20.77 -4.37 16.67
C ASP A 18 -19.78 -5.39 17.22
N LYS A 19 -19.68 -6.57 16.59
CA LYS A 19 -18.63 -7.56 16.92
C LYS A 19 -17.23 -6.97 16.67
N GLU A 20 -17.00 -6.32 15.54
CA GLU A 20 -15.74 -5.67 15.23
C GLU A 20 -15.45 -4.50 16.18
N LYS A 21 -16.43 -3.66 16.49
CA LYS A 21 -16.27 -2.58 17.48
C LYS A 21 -15.86 -3.11 18.85
N LYS A 22 -16.52 -4.20 19.33
CA LYS A 22 -16.14 -4.88 20.58
C LYS A 22 -14.72 -5.45 20.51
N PHE A 23 -14.38 -6.13 19.41
CA PHE A 23 -13.04 -6.66 19.18
C PHE A 23 -11.97 -5.57 19.22
N LEU A 24 -12.16 -4.48 18.49
CA LEU A 24 -11.20 -3.38 18.42
C LEU A 24 -10.97 -2.71 19.79
N ARG A 25 -12.04 -2.52 20.58
CA ARG A 25 -11.93 -1.98 21.95
C ARG A 25 -11.19 -2.93 22.89
N LYS A 26 -11.44 -4.25 22.78
CA LYS A 26 -10.84 -5.27 23.66
C LYS A 26 -9.36 -5.50 23.32
N TYR A 27 -9.04 -5.71 22.06
CA TYR A 27 -7.70 -6.16 21.64
C TYR A 27 -6.75 -5.03 21.22
N LYS A 28 -7.27 -3.85 20.91
CA LYS A 28 -6.50 -2.63 20.63
C LYS A 28 -5.34 -2.86 19.65
N PRO A 29 -5.59 -3.30 18.39
CA PRO A 29 -4.53 -3.48 17.41
C PRO A 29 -3.73 -2.19 17.21
N TRP A 30 -2.47 -2.32 16.75
CA TRP A 30 -1.64 -1.17 16.42
C TRP A 30 -2.23 -0.37 15.27
N GLY A 31 -2.77 -1.04 14.25
CA GLY A 31 -3.36 -0.40 13.08
C GLY A 31 -4.43 -1.25 12.40
N ILE A 32 -5.15 -0.63 11.49
CA ILE A 32 -6.15 -1.28 10.63
C ILE A 32 -5.69 -1.16 9.17
N ILE A 33 -5.71 -2.29 8.43
CA ILE A 33 -5.48 -2.28 6.98
C ILE A 33 -6.80 -2.39 6.23
N LEU A 34 -7.01 -1.48 5.25
CA LEU A 34 -8.20 -1.44 4.40
C LEU A 34 -7.93 -2.11 3.06
N PHE A 35 -8.96 -2.76 2.53
CA PHE A 35 -9.00 -3.41 1.22
C PHE A 35 -10.12 -2.85 0.36
N SER A 36 -10.18 -3.23 -0.92
CA SER A 36 -11.22 -2.77 -1.86
C SER A 36 -12.65 -3.00 -1.35
N ARG A 37 -12.87 -4.09 -0.58
CA ARG A 37 -14.17 -4.39 0.03
C ARG A 37 -14.63 -3.36 1.06
N ASN A 38 -13.70 -2.57 1.60
CA ASN A 38 -13.98 -1.57 2.63
C ASN A 38 -14.31 -0.19 2.06
N ILE A 39 -14.12 0.03 0.75
CA ILE A 39 -14.21 1.35 0.13
C ILE A 39 -15.17 1.31 -1.07
N ARG A 40 -16.27 2.08 -0.98
CA ARG A 40 -17.26 2.28 -2.06
C ARG A 40 -17.17 3.66 -2.67
N SER A 41 -16.91 4.68 -1.84
CA SER A 41 -16.75 6.08 -2.22
C SER A 41 -15.86 6.80 -1.21
N LEU A 42 -15.37 7.99 -1.53
CA LEU A 42 -14.61 8.82 -0.60
C LEU A 42 -15.41 9.14 0.67
N LYS A 43 -16.68 9.53 0.52
CA LYS A 43 -17.55 9.85 1.64
C LYS A 43 -17.74 8.67 2.59
N GLN A 44 -18.08 7.50 2.05
CA GLN A 44 -18.27 6.30 2.87
C GLN A 44 -16.96 5.85 3.54
N GLY A 45 -15.84 5.83 2.80
CA GLY A 45 -14.54 5.45 3.35
C GLY A 45 -14.08 6.39 4.46
N LYS A 46 -14.33 7.70 4.33
CA LYS A 46 -14.05 8.68 5.38
C LYS A 46 -14.89 8.41 6.65
N ILE A 47 -16.18 8.13 6.51
CA ILE A 47 -17.03 7.77 7.65
C ILE A 47 -16.47 6.55 8.38
N LEU A 48 -16.06 5.51 7.65
CA LEU A 48 -15.47 4.30 8.21
C LEU A 48 -14.20 4.61 9.02
N THR A 49 -13.27 5.36 8.43
CA THR A 49 -12.01 5.71 9.09
C THR A 49 -12.22 6.60 10.31
N ASP A 50 -13.19 7.52 10.28
CA ASP A 50 -13.55 8.34 11.41
C ASP A 50 -14.15 7.51 12.55
N GLN A 51 -15.00 6.52 12.23
CA GLN A 51 -15.51 5.57 13.24
C GLN A 51 -14.37 4.79 13.91
N ILE A 52 -13.38 4.31 13.14
CA ILE A 52 -12.21 3.63 13.67
C ILE A 52 -11.44 4.56 14.61
N LYS A 53 -11.09 5.77 14.15
CA LYS A 53 -10.35 6.78 14.95
C LYS A 53 -11.07 7.15 16.23
N LYS A 54 -12.42 7.25 16.19
CA LYS A 54 -13.27 7.52 17.37
C LYS A 54 -13.19 6.39 18.40
N ILE A 55 -13.16 5.11 17.99
CA ILE A 55 -13.02 3.98 18.91
C ILE A 55 -11.72 4.10 19.73
N PHE A 56 -10.62 4.52 19.09
CA PHE A 56 -9.31 4.64 19.74
C PHE A 56 -9.04 6.01 20.34
N LYS A 57 -9.97 6.96 20.23
CA LYS A 57 -9.80 8.37 20.64
C LYS A 57 -8.48 8.94 20.11
N ASP A 58 -8.15 8.63 18.86
CA ASP A 58 -6.88 9.00 18.24
C ASP A 58 -7.08 9.40 16.78
N LYS A 59 -6.99 10.71 16.50
CA LYS A 59 -7.10 11.25 15.13
C LYS A 59 -5.98 10.76 14.19
N ASN A 60 -4.84 10.36 14.75
CA ASN A 60 -3.68 9.86 14.02
C ASN A 60 -3.56 8.34 14.07
N TYR A 61 -4.65 7.62 14.45
CA TYR A 61 -4.63 6.17 14.49
C TYR A 61 -4.14 5.58 13.16
N PRO A 62 -3.21 4.59 13.18
CA PRO A 62 -2.67 3.99 11.97
C PRO A 62 -3.75 3.30 11.14
N ILE A 63 -4.00 3.81 9.96
CA ILE A 63 -4.88 3.21 8.95
C ILE A 63 -4.07 3.03 7.69
N LEU A 64 -3.92 1.77 7.28
CA LEU A 64 -3.08 1.33 6.18
C LEU A 64 -3.90 0.94 4.96
N ILE A 65 -3.26 0.99 3.79
CA ILE A 65 -3.81 0.49 2.53
C ILE A 65 -2.70 0.02 1.59
N ASP A 66 -2.98 -0.97 0.74
CA ASP A 66 -2.12 -1.37 -0.39
C ASP A 66 -2.56 -0.64 -1.66
N GLN A 67 -2.24 0.61 -1.81
CA GLN A 67 -2.58 1.37 -3.03
C GLN A 67 -1.34 1.51 -3.90
N GLU A 68 -1.08 0.49 -4.75
CA GLU A 68 0.12 0.42 -5.60
C GLU A 68 -0.10 1.03 -6.99
N GLY A 69 -1.31 0.92 -7.51
CA GLY A 69 -1.63 1.03 -8.92
C GLY A 69 -1.63 -0.36 -9.58
N GLY A 70 -1.89 -0.39 -10.90
CA GLY A 70 -2.01 -1.66 -11.59
C GLY A 70 -3.08 -2.56 -10.97
N ARG A 71 -2.79 -3.85 -10.89
CA ARG A 71 -3.71 -4.86 -10.31
C ARG A 71 -3.89 -4.75 -8.79
N VAL A 72 -3.01 -4.03 -8.08
CA VAL A 72 -3.13 -3.76 -6.64
C VAL A 72 -3.64 -2.34 -6.43
N ASN A 73 -4.87 -2.10 -6.92
CA ASN A 73 -5.59 -0.84 -6.80
C ASN A 73 -6.82 -1.02 -5.90
N ARG A 74 -6.71 -0.60 -4.63
CA ARG A 74 -7.81 -0.70 -3.66
C ARG A 74 -8.86 0.41 -3.86
N LEU A 75 -8.48 1.47 -4.56
CA LEU A 75 -9.34 2.62 -4.88
C LEU A 75 -9.97 2.53 -6.27
N LYS A 76 -10.02 1.35 -6.90
CA LYS A 76 -10.47 1.14 -8.28
C LYS A 76 -11.86 1.76 -8.59
N LYS A 77 -12.77 1.79 -7.62
CA LYS A 77 -14.10 2.42 -7.76
C LYS A 77 -14.08 3.95 -7.80
N ILE A 78 -12.95 4.57 -7.43
CA ILE A 78 -12.78 6.02 -7.29
C ILE A 78 -11.74 6.54 -8.27
N PHE A 79 -10.68 5.76 -8.47
CA PHE A 79 -9.52 6.14 -9.27
C PHE A 79 -9.03 4.95 -10.09
N ASN A 80 -9.17 5.04 -11.40
CA ASN A 80 -8.62 4.04 -12.30
C ASN A 80 -7.11 4.26 -12.47
N ALA A 81 -6.33 3.34 -11.91
CA ALA A 81 -4.87 3.33 -11.98
C ALA A 81 -4.36 1.99 -12.55
N ASP A 82 -5.18 1.26 -13.31
CA ASP A 82 -4.90 -0.10 -13.75
C ASP A 82 -3.64 -0.19 -14.64
N PHE A 83 -3.31 0.85 -15.40
CA PHE A 83 -2.09 0.92 -16.22
C PHE A 83 -0.88 1.51 -15.49
N LEU A 84 -1.05 2.12 -14.32
CA LEU A 84 0.01 2.75 -13.54
C LEU A 84 0.73 1.73 -12.65
N THR A 85 1.42 0.78 -13.28
CA THR A 85 2.15 -0.31 -12.61
C THR A 85 3.57 0.10 -12.22
N GLY A 86 4.21 -0.65 -11.32
CA GLY A 86 5.64 -0.47 -11.03
C GLY A 86 6.49 -0.58 -12.30
N GLU A 87 6.22 -1.59 -13.14
CA GLU A 87 6.92 -1.78 -14.41
C GLU A 87 6.76 -0.60 -15.37
N PHE A 88 5.57 0.00 -15.44
CA PHE A 88 5.32 1.20 -16.25
C PHE A 88 6.23 2.35 -15.82
N PHE A 89 6.28 2.64 -14.53
CA PHE A 89 7.13 3.69 -14.01
C PHE A 89 8.61 3.36 -14.14
N GLY A 90 9.00 2.11 -13.93
CA GLY A 90 10.38 1.65 -14.14
C GLY A 90 10.86 1.81 -15.58
N LYS A 91 10.00 1.50 -16.56
CA LYS A 91 10.30 1.71 -17.99
C LYS A 91 10.48 3.19 -18.32
N ILE A 92 9.63 4.06 -17.78
CA ILE A 92 9.78 5.52 -17.98
C ILE A 92 11.08 6.00 -17.35
N TYR A 93 11.41 5.56 -16.11
CA TYR A 93 12.64 5.95 -15.42
C TYR A 93 13.89 5.63 -16.22
N ILE A 94 13.94 4.45 -16.86
CA ILE A 94 15.08 4.03 -17.70
C ILE A 94 15.17 4.86 -18.97
N ARG A 95 14.01 5.20 -19.59
CA ARG A 95 13.96 5.90 -20.87
C ARG A 95 14.14 7.40 -20.74
N ASP A 96 13.51 8.02 -19.72
CA ASP A 96 13.45 9.48 -19.55
C ASP A 96 13.18 9.81 -18.07
N LYS A 97 14.25 10.12 -17.35
CA LYS A 97 14.17 10.43 -15.92
C LYS A 97 13.32 11.68 -15.62
N ILE A 98 13.39 12.70 -16.46
CA ILE A 98 12.62 13.95 -16.27
C ILE A 98 11.12 13.64 -16.36
N LYS A 99 10.73 12.89 -17.38
CA LYS A 99 9.34 12.44 -17.59
C LYS A 99 8.85 11.56 -16.43
N PHE A 100 9.73 10.65 -15.96
CA PHE A 100 9.45 9.83 -14.80
C PHE A 100 9.16 10.68 -13.55
N TYR A 101 10.04 11.63 -13.20
CA TYR A 101 9.86 12.48 -12.04
C TYR A 101 8.53 13.23 -12.09
N ASN A 102 8.18 13.80 -13.23
CA ASN A 102 6.93 14.55 -13.39
C ASN A 102 5.70 13.65 -13.22
N TYR A 103 5.65 12.52 -13.91
CA TYR A 103 4.49 11.62 -13.89
C TYR A 103 4.34 10.91 -12.54
N TYR A 104 5.45 10.43 -11.98
CA TYR A 104 5.43 9.71 -10.72
C TYR A 104 5.06 10.61 -9.55
N LYS A 105 5.57 11.86 -9.55
CA LYS A 105 5.18 12.89 -8.58
C LYS A 105 3.68 13.21 -8.65
N ILE A 106 3.12 13.34 -9.85
CA ILE A 106 1.67 13.56 -10.03
C ILE A 106 0.89 12.36 -9.50
N PHE A 107 1.28 11.13 -9.86
CA PHE A 107 0.64 9.90 -9.38
C PHE A 107 0.64 9.83 -7.85
N ILE A 108 1.80 10.04 -7.21
CA ILE A 108 1.90 10.02 -5.74
C ILE A 108 1.06 11.14 -5.11
N LYS A 109 1.10 12.34 -5.66
CA LYS A 109 0.30 13.48 -5.16
C LYS A 109 -1.20 13.19 -5.23
N GLN A 110 -1.70 12.67 -6.34
CA GLN A 110 -3.10 12.30 -6.50
C GLN A 110 -3.50 11.17 -5.56
N THR A 111 -2.69 10.12 -5.48
CA THR A 111 -2.91 9.02 -4.54
C THR A 111 -2.95 9.53 -3.10
N SER A 112 -1.98 10.33 -2.68
CA SER A 112 -1.92 10.90 -1.33
C SER A 112 -3.12 11.79 -1.01
N LEU A 113 -3.60 12.59 -1.97
CA LEU A 113 -4.80 13.41 -1.81
C LEU A 113 -6.03 12.53 -1.53
N LEU A 114 -6.21 11.44 -2.27
CA LEU A 114 -7.31 10.51 -2.07
C LEU A 114 -7.19 9.80 -0.71
N LEU A 115 -5.99 9.35 -0.33
CA LEU A 115 -5.75 8.70 0.96
C LEU A 115 -6.02 9.65 2.14
N ASN A 116 -5.55 10.88 2.07
CA ASN A 116 -5.81 11.91 3.08
C ASN A 116 -7.32 12.19 3.21
N ARG A 117 -8.04 12.32 2.10
CA ARG A 117 -9.50 12.49 2.08
C ARG A 117 -10.25 11.30 2.69
N LEU A 118 -9.74 10.10 2.49
CA LEU A 118 -10.25 8.88 3.14
C LEU A 118 -9.88 8.80 4.62
N GLY A 119 -8.91 9.59 5.09
CA GLY A 119 -8.40 9.50 6.45
C GLY A 119 -7.41 8.34 6.66
N VAL A 120 -6.88 7.77 5.57
CA VAL A 120 -5.78 6.80 5.56
C VAL A 120 -4.47 7.56 5.68
N ASN A 121 -3.54 7.09 6.51
CA ASN A 121 -2.27 7.78 6.78
C ASN A 121 -1.03 6.94 6.52
N ILE A 122 -1.17 5.69 6.07
CA ILE A 122 -0.04 4.83 5.69
C ILE A 122 -0.38 4.10 4.39
N ASN A 123 0.51 4.20 3.38
CA ASN A 123 0.44 3.38 2.18
C ASN A 123 1.56 2.33 2.19
N THR A 124 1.25 1.07 1.92
CA THR A 124 2.26 0.01 1.90
C THR A 124 3.02 -0.02 0.57
N LEU A 125 3.74 1.03 0.29
CA LEU A 125 4.67 1.26 -0.81
C LEU A 125 5.99 1.80 -0.26
N PRO A 126 7.10 1.64 -1.00
CA PRO A 126 7.27 0.99 -2.31
C PRO A 126 7.36 -0.53 -2.27
N VAL A 127 7.08 -1.16 -3.45
CA VAL A 127 7.45 -2.56 -3.71
C VAL A 127 8.90 -2.58 -4.16
N LEU A 128 9.78 -3.16 -3.34
CA LEU A 128 11.23 -3.25 -3.60
C LEU A 128 11.65 -4.62 -4.17
N ASP A 129 10.68 -5.48 -4.48
CA ASP A 129 10.95 -6.78 -5.09
C ASP A 129 11.54 -6.62 -6.48
N LEU A 130 12.57 -7.39 -6.78
CA LEU A 130 13.17 -7.48 -8.11
C LEU A 130 12.37 -8.45 -8.98
N ARG A 131 12.27 -8.13 -10.28
CA ARG A 131 11.70 -9.06 -11.26
C ARG A 131 12.75 -10.01 -11.75
N SER A 132 12.78 -11.23 -11.21
CA SER A 132 13.72 -12.26 -11.62
C SER A 132 13.14 -13.19 -12.69
N LYS A 133 14.00 -13.79 -13.53
CA LYS A 133 13.59 -14.83 -14.48
C LYS A 133 13.12 -16.07 -13.72
N GLY A 134 11.92 -16.57 -14.03
CA GLY A 134 11.35 -17.73 -13.34
C GLY A 134 10.72 -17.44 -11.97
N SER A 135 10.68 -16.17 -11.53
CA SER A 135 9.93 -15.78 -10.32
C SER A 135 8.42 -15.89 -10.53
N SER A 136 7.70 -16.04 -9.42
CA SER A 136 6.23 -16.07 -9.43
C SER A 136 5.66 -14.78 -10.04
N SER A 137 4.58 -14.93 -10.81
CA SER A 137 3.84 -13.80 -11.39
C SER A 137 3.18 -12.88 -10.34
N ILE A 138 3.21 -13.27 -9.05
CA ILE A 138 2.62 -12.48 -7.96
C ILE A 138 3.27 -11.09 -7.83
N ILE A 139 4.57 -10.98 -8.10
CA ILE A 139 5.27 -9.69 -8.20
C ILE A 139 5.11 -9.12 -9.60
N GLY A 140 5.56 -9.82 -10.64
CA GLY A 140 5.34 -9.45 -12.04
C GLY A 140 5.56 -7.95 -12.30
N ASP A 141 4.51 -7.29 -12.81
CA ASP A 141 4.46 -5.86 -13.17
C ASP A 141 4.41 -4.90 -11.96
N ARG A 142 4.32 -5.41 -10.74
CA ARG A 142 4.43 -4.60 -9.52
C ARG A 142 5.87 -4.15 -9.26
N SER A 143 6.88 -4.89 -9.76
CA SER A 143 8.30 -4.52 -9.67
C SER A 143 8.65 -3.39 -10.63
N PHE A 144 9.44 -2.43 -10.17
CA PHE A 144 9.97 -1.35 -11.01
C PHE A 144 10.99 -1.85 -12.03
N SER A 145 11.89 -2.78 -11.66
CA SER A 145 12.99 -3.24 -12.51
C SER A 145 13.58 -4.57 -12.03
N LYS A 146 14.43 -5.15 -12.88
CA LYS A 146 15.35 -6.25 -12.52
C LYS A 146 16.64 -5.73 -11.87
N ASN A 147 16.95 -4.44 -12.04
CA ASN A 147 18.17 -3.81 -11.55
C ASN A 147 17.92 -3.26 -10.13
N PRO A 148 18.64 -3.76 -9.10
CA PRO A 148 18.45 -3.34 -7.72
C PRO A 148 18.74 -1.85 -7.49
N LYS A 149 19.69 -1.27 -8.21
CA LYS A 149 20.00 0.16 -8.13
C LYS A 149 18.81 1.02 -8.56
N ILE A 150 18.16 0.66 -9.68
CA ILE A 150 16.97 1.37 -10.18
C ILE A 150 15.81 1.23 -9.19
N VAL A 151 15.61 0.02 -8.63
CA VAL A 151 14.55 -0.22 -7.64
C VAL A 151 14.78 0.60 -6.38
N SER A 152 16.02 0.68 -5.90
CA SER A 152 16.39 1.50 -4.74
C SER A 152 16.14 2.99 -5.01
N GLU A 153 16.63 3.53 -6.14
CA GLU A 153 16.46 4.94 -6.50
C GLU A 153 14.97 5.33 -6.60
N ILE A 154 14.15 4.51 -7.28
CA ILE A 154 12.70 4.74 -7.37
C ILE A 154 12.02 4.59 -6.00
N GLY A 155 12.50 3.64 -5.19
CA GLY A 155 12.02 3.44 -3.82
C GLY A 155 12.19 4.68 -2.96
N ASP A 156 13.37 5.28 -2.97
CA ASP A 156 13.66 6.52 -2.23
C ASP A 156 12.79 7.69 -2.70
N ILE A 157 12.60 7.83 -4.02
CA ILE A 157 11.72 8.85 -4.60
C ILE A 157 10.27 8.62 -4.13
N CYS A 158 9.82 7.37 -4.11
CA CYS A 158 8.49 6.99 -3.64
C CYS A 158 8.27 7.40 -2.19
N ILE A 159 9.16 6.99 -1.30
CA ILE A 159 9.11 7.28 0.14
C ILE A 159 9.08 8.78 0.38
N SER A 160 10.05 9.51 -0.20
CA SER A 160 10.19 10.96 -0.02
C SER A 160 8.92 11.70 -0.46
N ASN A 161 8.35 11.35 -1.63
CA ASN A 161 7.15 12.02 -2.12
C ASN A 161 5.89 11.69 -1.30
N PHE A 162 5.71 10.45 -0.81
CA PHE A 162 4.61 10.13 0.11
C PHE A 162 4.74 10.89 1.44
N HIS A 163 5.96 10.96 2.01
CA HIS A 163 6.21 11.68 3.26
C HIS A 163 5.94 13.18 3.11
N LEU A 164 6.37 13.81 2.01
CA LEU A 164 6.04 15.21 1.70
C LEU A 164 4.51 15.46 1.65
N ASN A 165 3.73 14.45 1.30
CA ASN A 165 2.28 14.49 1.27
C ASN A 165 1.62 13.93 2.56
N ARG A 166 2.39 13.78 3.66
CA ARG A 166 1.93 13.32 4.98
C ARG A 166 1.31 11.91 4.98
N ILE A 167 1.80 11.04 4.12
CA ILE A 167 1.48 9.61 4.09
C ILE A 167 2.72 8.82 4.51
N GLY A 168 2.61 8.03 5.58
CA GLY A 168 3.64 7.07 5.97
C GLY A 168 3.76 5.94 4.94
N THR A 169 4.92 5.29 4.91
CA THR A 169 5.23 4.23 3.95
C THR A 169 5.63 2.94 4.64
N VAL A 170 5.42 1.81 3.98
CA VAL A 170 5.92 0.49 4.39
C VAL A 170 6.56 -0.18 3.18
N ILE A 171 7.86 -0.39 3.24
CA ILE A 171 8.60 -1.12 2.20
C ILE A 171 8.23 -2.60 2.22
N LYS A 172 8.13 -3.22 1.04
CA LYS A 172 7.75 -4.62 0.90
C LYS A 172 8.36 -5.26 -0.37
N HIS A 173 8.59 -6.56 -0.40
CA HIS A 173 8.34 -7.54 0.66
C HIS A 173 9.70 -8.06 1.16
N ILE A 174 10.08 -7.73 2.34
CA ILE A 174 11.38 -8.10 2.89
C ILE A 174 11.29 -9.52 3.47
N PRO A 175 12.27 -10.39 3.20
CA PRO A 175 13.59 -10.17 2.55
C PRO A 175 13.58 -10.16 1.02
N GLY A 176 12.44 -10.31 0.36
CA GLY A 176 12.29 -10.23 -1.09
C GLY A 176 11.48 -11.39 -1.67
N HIS A 177 10.25 -11.10 -2.12
CA HIS A 177 9.37 -12.09 -2.74
C HIS A 177 9.68 -12.30 -4.24
N GLY A 178 10.36 -11.34 -4.86
CA GLY A 178 10.68 -11.37 -6.29
C GLY A 178 11.67 -12.48 -6.69
N LEU A 179 12.35 -13.12 -5.74
CA LEU A 179 13.22 -14.27 -5.96
C LEU A 179 12.50 -15.61 -5.79
N ALA A 180 11.31 -15.63 -5.20
CA ALA A 180 10.55 -16.85 -4.95
C ALA A 180 9.78 -17.30 -6.20
N LYS A 181 9.65 -18.61 -6.38
CA LYS A 181 8.95 -19.21 -7.52
C LYS A 181 7.45 -19.43 -7.26
N VAL A 182 7.01 -19.29 -6.02
CA VAL A 182 5.64 -19.60 -5.59
C VAL A 182 4.97 -18.40 -4.94
N ASP A 183 3.64 -18.42 -4.93
CA ASP A 183 2.82 -17.43 -4.23
C ASP A 183 2.75 -17.78 -2.73
N SER A 184 3.14 -16.85 -1.86
CA SER A 184 3.12 -17.01 -0.40
C SER A 184 1.72 -17.19 0.19
N HIS A 185 0.66 -16.85 -0.55
CA HIS A 185 -0.71 -17.13 -0.14
C HIS A 185 -1.12 -18.59 -0.31
N LYS A 186 -0.34 -19.39 -1.08
CA LYS A 186 -0.64 -20.78 -1.42
C LYS A 186 0.39 -21.75 -0.90
N LEU A 187 1.67 -21.38 -0.94
CA LEU A 187 2.80 -22.23 -0.58
C LEU A 187 3.88 -21.41 0.12
N THR A 188 4.69 -22.06 0.95
CA THR A 188 5.85 -21.39 1.58
C THR A 188 6.91 -21.06 0.53
N PRO A 189 7.24 -19.78 0.32
CA PRO A 189 8.28 -19.37 -0.62
C PRO A 189 9.67 -19.79 -0.11
N ILE A 190 10.43 -20.47 -0.96
CA ILE A 190 11.82 -20.86 -0.67
C ILE A 190 12.71 -20.16 -1.69
N VAL A 191 13.70 -19.42 -1.21
CA VAL A 191 14.78 -18.85 -2.02
C VAL A 191 16.01 -19.75 -1.83
N LYS A 192 16.39 -20.45 -2.91
CA LYS A 192 17.66 -21.21 -2.91
C LYS A 192 18.80 -20.23 -3.16
N LYS A 193 19.85 -20.35 -2.37
CA LYS A 193 21.14 -19.65 -2.57
C LYS A 193 21.82 -20.15 -3.85
#